data_73cbbc6944f9633fc025356bfd8bed1a
#
_entry.id   73cbbc6944f9633fc025356bfd8bed1a
#
_cell.length_a   1.000
_cell.length_b   1.000
_cell.length_c   1.000
_cell.angle_alpha   90.00
_cell.angle_beta   90.00
_cell.angle_gamma   90.00
#
_symmetry.space_group_name_H-M   'P 1'
#
loop_
_entity.id
_entity.type
_entity.pdbx_description
1 polymer ?
#
loop_
_entity_poly.entity_id
_entity_poly.type
_entity_poly.pdbx_seq_one_letter_code
_entity_poly.pdbx_strand_id
1 'polypeptide(L)'
;MAGKGTVIVTGGSQGIGAAVVQAFLDRGYSVVATSRKITQAGLNSSPNLALVDGDISHASTAQKVVETAVEKFGSIDTLVNNAGVFFAKPFTEYTIEDFRALASTNLEGYIHITQRAVRQMLAQKSGGSVVAITSSLVENPIGGLPVSLPMITKGGLEAMTRSLASEYSKEHIRFNAVAPGVVDTPLHKSNPKDFLKTLSPMSTISTAEEIASAVVYLAESRQITGEVLHVDGGAHNGKW
;
A
#
# COMPACT_ATOMS: atom_id res chain seq x y z
N MET A 1 12.73 -12.07 23.32
CA MET A 1 12.30 -10.65 23.37
C MET A 1 10.98 -10.56 22.61
N ALA A 2 9.94 -9.98 23.20
CA ALA A 2 8.68 -9.72 22.47
C ALA A 2 9.01 -8.82 21.28
N GLY A 3 8.54 -9.18 20.06
CA GLY A 3 8.73 -8.37 18.87
C GLY A 3 8.00 -7.02 19.00
N LYS A 4 8.41 -6.04 18.19
CA LYS A 4 7.78 -4.68 18.17
C LYS A 4 6.30 -4.66 17.73
N GLY A 5 5.74 -5.79 17.34
CA GLY A 5 4.39 -5.95 16.79
C GLY A 5 4.40 -6.67 15.44
N THR A 6 3.22 -6.88 14.90
CA THR A 6 3.00 -7.62 13.64
C THR A 6 2.48 -6.70 12.55
N VAL A 7 3.11 -6.77 11.38
CA VAL A 7 2.77 -6.00 10.19
C VAL A 7 2.27 -6.92 9.08
N ILE A 8 1.15 -6.62 8.48
CA ILE A 8 0.68 -7.26 7.25
C ILE A 8 1.04 -6.34 6.07
N VAL A 9 1.66 -6.90 5.01
CA VAL A 9 1.99 -6.18 3.78
C VAL A 9 1.38 -6.90 2.59
N THR A 10 0.44 -6.26 1.89
CA THR A 10 -0.11 -6.79 0.64
C THR A 10 0.75 -6.37 -0.56
N GLY A 11 0.87 -7.24 -1.57
CA GLY A 11 1.74 -6.97 -2.72
C GLY A 11 3.23 -6.97 -2.38
N GLY A 12 3.65 -7.76 -1.38
CA GLY A 12 5.01 -7.75 -0.80
C GLY A 12 6.11 -8.41 -1.64
N SER A 13 5.82 -8.88 -2.85
CA SER A 13 6.77 -9.69 -3.63
C SER A 13 7.83 -8.90 -4.39
N GLN A 14 7.63 -7.61 -4.64
CA GLN A 14 8.53 -6.76 -5.43
C GLN A 14 8.26 -5.27 -5.18
N GLY A 15 9.15 -4.41 -5.70
CA GLY A 15 9.00 -2.96 -5.68
C GLY A 15 8.75 -2.40 -4.28
N ILE A 16 7.81 -1.47 -4.16
CA ILE A 16 7.47 -0.80 -2.89
C ILE A 16 7.14 -1.83 -1.80
N GLY A 17 6.32 -2.84 -2.11
CA GLY A 17 5.90 -3.83 -1.12
C GLY A 17 7.07 -4.64 -0.54
N ALA A 18 8.02 -5.05 -1.37
CA ALA A 18 9.22 -5.76 -0.90
C ALA A 18 10.12 -4.87 -0.03
N ALA A 19 10.30 -3.59 -0.42
CA ALA A 19 11.03 -2.62 0.40
C ALA A 19 10.35 -2.37 1.75
N VAL A 20 9.02 -2.30 1.78
CA VAL A 20 8.24 -2.17 3.03
C VAL A 20 8.43 -3.39 3.92
N VAL A 21 8.36 -4.62 3.36
CA VAL A 21 8.62 -5.86 4.11
C VAL A 21 9.99 -5.80 4.77
N GLN A 22 11.03 -5.47 4.00
CA GLN A 22 12.41 -5.38 4.52
C GLN A 22 12.54 -4.29 5.58
N ALA A 23 11.97 -3.10 5.35
CA ALA A 23 12.05 -1.99 6.28
C ALA A 23 11.43 -2.29 7.66
N PHE A 24 10.36 -3.07 7.73
CA PHE A 24 9.78 -3.51 9.00
C PHE A 24 10.57 -4.65 9.64
N LEU A 25 11.07 -5.62 8.88
CA LEU A 25 11.94 -6.69 9.39
C LEU A 25 13.21 -6.13 10.03
N ASP A 26 13.87 -5.16 9.38
CA ASP A 26 15.09 -4.50 9.88
C ASP A 26 14.85 -3.75 11.20
N ARG A 27 13.60 -3.35 11.45
CA ARG A 27 13.17 -2.71 12.70
C ARG A 27 12.74 -3.68 13.79
N GLY A 28 12.77 -5.00 13.52
CA GLY A 28 12.41 -6.04 14.48
C GLY A 28 10.92 -6.32 14.60
N TYR A 29 10.12 -5.94 13.61
CA TYR A 29 8.72 -6.36 13.51
C TYR A 29 8.62 -7.79 12.97
N SER A 30 7.54 -8.48 13.31
CA SER A 30 7.09 -9.66 12.60
C SER A 30 6.26 -9.22 11.38
N VAL A 31 6.46 -9.86 10.22
CA VAL A 31 5.80 -9.47 8.97
C VAL A 31 5.08 -10.66 8.35
N VAL A 32 3.82 -10.46 7.99
CA VAL A 32 3.09 -11.36 7.08
C VAL A 32 2.97 -10.68 5.73
N ALA A 33 3.64 -11.21 4.74
CA ALA A 33 3.60 -10.66 3.39
C ALA A 33 2.75 -11.54 2.47
N THR A 34 1.95 -10.93 1.59
CA THR A 34 1.13 -11.66 0.62
C THR A 34 1.28 -11.10 -0.79
N SER A 35 1.26 -11.97 -1.75
CA SER A 35 1.02 -11.71 -3.17
C SER A 35 0.60 -13.01 -3.85
N ARG A 36 0.22 -12.97 -5.13
CA ARG A 36 -0.25 -14.15 -5.88
C ARG A 36 0.74 -15.33 -5.84
N LYS A 37 2.05 -15.07 -5.82
CA LYS A 37 3.12 -16.08 -5.79
C LYS A 37 4.31 -15.58 -4.93
N ILE A 38 4.06 -15.16 -3.70
CA ILE A 38 5.08 -14.54 -2.86
C ILE A 38 6.13 -15.56 -2.42
N THR A 39 5.77 -16.83 -2.26
CA THR A 39 6.71 -17.90 -1.91
C THR A 39 7.79 -18.11 -2.97
N GLN A 40 7.56 -17.65 -4.20
CA GLN A 40 8.51 -17.72 -5.33
C GLN A 40 9.27 -16.39 -5.55
N ALA A 41 9.06 -15.38 -4.73
CA ALA A 41 9.63 -14.04 -4.91
C ALA A 41 11.10 -13.91 -4.47
N GLY A 42 11.68 -14.97 -3.90
CA GLY A 42 13.08 -14.96 -3.46
C GLY A 42 13.35 -14.08 -2.22
N LEU A 43 12.33 -13.78 -1.42
CA LEU A 43 12.52 -13.06 -0.16
C LEU A 43 13.34 -13.91 0.82
N ASN A 44 14.27 -13.26 1.54
CA ASN A 44 15.11 -13.95 2.52
C ASN A 44 14.26 -14.57 3.63
N SER A 45 14.52 -15.82 3.94
CA SER A 45 13.89 -16.52 5.06
C SER A 45 14.23 -15.84 6.39
N SER A 46 13.22 -15.64 7.24
CA SER A 46 13.37 -15.08 8.58
C SER A 46 12.34 -15.71 9.51
N PRO A 47 12.67 -15.95 10.79
CA PRO A 47 11.68 -16.41 11.77
C PRO A 47 10.55 -15.39 11.98
N ASN A 48 10.82 -14.12 11.66
CA ASN A 48 9.85 -13.02 11.76
C ASN A 48 9.11 -12.77 10.43
N LEU A 49 9.25 -13.62 9.41
CA LEU A 49 8.57 -13.48 8.12
C LEU A 49 7.67 -14.69 7.86
N ALA A 50 6.41 -14.42 7.54
CA ALA A 50 5.48 -15.40 7.01
C ALA A 50 5.03 -14.98 5.61
N LEU A 51 5.00 -15.92 4.69
CA LEU A 51 4.61 -15.69 3.29
C LEU A 51 3.29 -16.41 3.01
N VAL A 52 2.32 -15.70 2.44
CA VAL A 52 1.00 -16.23 2.09
C VAL A 52 0.70 -15.98 0.62
N ASP A 53 0.71 -17.06 -0.19
CA ASP A 53 0.26 -16.98 -1.58
C ASP A 53 -1.25 -16.77 -1.66
N GLY A 54 -1.67 -15.86 -2.53
CA GLY A 54 -3.09 -15.63 -2.83
C GLY A 54 -3.35 -14.31 -3.55
N ASP A 55 -4.46 -14.25 -4.26
CA ASP A 55 -4.95 -13.01 -4.86
C ASP A 55 -5.79 -12.25 -3.83
N ILE A 56 -5.40 -11.01 -3.54
CA ILE A 56 -6.05 -10.19 -2.51
C ILE A 56 -7.48 -9.79 -2.88
N SER A 57 -7.84 -9.86 -4.14
CA SER A 57 -9.23 -9.66 -4.60
C SER A 57 -10.20 -10.72 -4.05
N HIS A 58 -9.69 -11.83 -3.55
CA HIS A 58 -10.49 -12.88 -2.94
C HIS A 58 -10.52 -12.75 -1.41
N ALA A 59 -11.72 -12.73 -0.85
CA ALA A 59 -11.93 -12.63 0.62
C ALA A 59 -11.24 -13.78 1.40
N SER A 60 -11.09 -14.96 0.78
CA SER A 60 -10.38 -16.11 1.37
C SER A 60 -8.87 -15.85 1.56
N THR A 61 -8.24 -15.11 0.64
CA THR A 61 -6.85 -14.70 0.79
C THR A 61 -6.69 -13.77 2.00
N ALA A 62 -7.56 -12.75 2.12
CA ALA A 62 -7.55 -11.84 3.25
C ALA A 62 -7.74 -12.58 4.58
N GLN A 63 -8.63 -13.58 4.61
CA GLN A 63 -8.84 -14.43 5.78
C GLN A 63 -7.56 -15.17 6.16
N LYS A 64 -6.96 -15.91 5.21
CA LYS A 64 -5.72 -16.66 5.43
C LYS A 64 -4.56 -15.80 5.94
N VAL A 65 -4.43 -14.57 5.39
CA VAL A 65 -3.38 -13.62 5.79
C VAL A 65 -3.56 -13.18 7.25
N VAL A 66 -4.77 -12.81 7.64
CA VAL A 66 -5.08 -12.39 9.01
C VAL A 66 -4.92 -13.56 10.00
N GLU A 67 -5.44 -14.74 9.67
CA GLU A 67 -5.26 -15.96 10.48
C GLU A 67 -3.77 -16.26 10.68
N THR A 68 -2.97 -16.22 9.60
CA THR A 68 -1.52 -16.44 9.68
C THR A 68 -0.83 -15.43 10.62
N ALA A 69 -1.24 -14.15 10.60
CA ALA A 69 -0.67 -13.13 11.48
C ALA A 69 -0.98 -13.43 12.96
N VAL A 70 -2.23 -13.77 13.26
CA VAL A 70 -2.65 -14.07 14.63
C VAL A 70 -2.05 -15.38 15.14
N GLU A 71 -2.07 -16.43 14.33
CA GLU A 71 -1.56 -17.76 14.73
C GLU A 71 -0.05 -17.76 14.94
N LYS A 72 0.72 -17.09 14.05
CA LYS A 72 2.18 -17.11 14.13
C LYS A 72 2.75 -16.05 15.06
N PHE A 73 2.13 -14.86 15.11
CA PHE A 73 2.72 -13.70 15.77
C PHE A 73 1.85 -13.07 16.85
N GLY A 74 0.60 -13.54 17.01
CA GLY A 74 -0.30 -13.20 18.12
C GLY A 74 -1.08 -11.89 17.96
N SER A 75 -0.71 -11.01 17.03
CA SER A 75 -1.37 -9.70 16.86
C SER A 75 -1.37 -9.21 15.42
N ILE A 76 -2.12 -8.14 15.18
CA ILE A 76 -1.99 -7.26 14.01
C ILE A 76 -1.91 -5.83 14.53
N ASP A 77 -0.76 -5.19 14.33
CA ASP A 77 -0.50 -3.83 14.80
C ASP A 77 -0.47 -2.84 13.62
N THR A 78 -0.08 -3.30 12.45
CA THR A 78 -0.06 -2.49 11.22
C THR A 78 -0.52 -3.29 10.02
N LEU A 79 -1.33 -2.65 9.16
CA LEU A 79 -1.67 -3.14 7.83
C LEU A 79 -1.16 -2.17 6.78
N VAL A 80 -0.35 -2.65 5.83
CA VAL A 80 0.08 -1.88 4.66
C VAL A 80 -0.62 -2.41 3.42
N ASN A 81 -1.56 -1.63 2.91
CA ASN A 81 -2.29 -1.89 1.67
C ASN A 81 -1.50 -1.36 0.48
N ASN A 82 -0.61 -2.20 -0.06
CA ASN A 82 0.22 -1.87 -1.21
C ASN A 82 -0.18 -2.64 -2.48
N ALA A 83 -0.80 -3.81 -2.37
CA ALA A 83 -1.25 -4.55 -3.54
C ALA A 83 -2.13 -3.69 -4.45
N GLY A 84 -1.81 -3.68 -5.73
CA GLY A 84 -2.56 -2.92 -6.72
C GLY A 84 -2.12 -3.24 -8.14
N VAL A 85 -3.01 -2.95 -9.08
CA VAL A 85 -2.73 -2.99 -10.51
C VAL A 85 -2.89 -1.59 -11.08
N PHE A 86 -2.10 -1.28 -12.11
CA PHE A 86 -2.08 0.01 -12.77
C PHE A 86 -1.79 -0.19 -14.26
N PHE A 87 -2.60 0.42 -15.10
CA PHE A 87 -2.36 0.52 -16.54
C PHE A 87 -3.02 1.79 -17.08
N ALA A 88 -2.40 2.38 -18.11
CA ALA A 88 -2.82 3.62 -18.73
C ALA A 88 -3.42 3.35 -20.11
N LYS A 89 -4.57 3.97 -20.40
CA LYS A 89 -5.22 3.98 -21.72
C LYS A 89 -5.95 5.32 -21.91
N PRO A 90 -6.12 5.81 -23.14
CA PRO A 90 -7.10 6.86 -23.42
C PRO A 90 -8.47 6.52 -22.83
N PHE A 91 -9.19 7.48 -22.28
CA PHE A 91 -10.47 7.21 -21.60
C PHE A 91 -11.47 6.47 -22.49
N THR A 92 -11.50 6.80 -23.77
CA THR A 92 -12.41 6.19 -24.77
C THR A 92 -12.05 4.75 -25.12
N GLU A 93 -10.86 4.27 -24.73
CA GLU A 93 -10.38 2.90 -24.98
C GLU A 93 -10.47 1.97 -23.75
N TYR A 94 -10.80 2.54 -22.60
CA TYR A 94 -11.07 1.71 -21.42
C TYR A 94 -12.38 0.97 -21.58
N THR A 95 -12.37 -0.32 -21.22
CA THR A 95 -13.56 -1.16 -21.15
C THR A 95 -14.08 -1.25 -19.72
N ILE A 96 -15.30 -1.75 -19.56
CA ILE A 96 -15.83 -2.01 -18.21
C ILE A 96 -15.06 -3.16 -17.51
N GLU A 97 -14.48 -4.08 -18.27
CA GLU A 97 -13.63 -5.16 -17.78
C GLU A 97 -12.31 -4.59 -17.22
N ASP A 98 -11.72 -3.58 -17.87
CA ASP A 98 -10.57 -2.85 -17.34
C ASP A 98 -10.89 -2.23 -15.97
N PHE A 99 -12.05 -1.58 -15.86
CA PHE A 99 -12.50 -1.01 -14.58
C PHE A 99 -12.69 -2.10 -13.52
N ARG A 100 -13.35 -3.21 -13.87
CA ARG A 100 -13.54 -4.32 -12.94
C ARG A 100 -12.22 -4.91 -12.46
N ALA A 101 -11.23 -5.07 -13.34
CA ALA A 101 -9.90 -5.55 -12.96
C ALA A 101 -9.19 -4.60 -11.98
N LEU A 102 -9.27 -3.28 -12.23
CA LEU A 102 -8.74 -2.27 -11.31
C LEU A 102 -9.49 -2.27 -9.98
N ALA A 103 -10.82 -2.26 -10.00
CA ALA A 103 -11.65 -2.20 -8.80
C ALA A 103 -11.48 -3.46 -7.94
N SER A 104 -11.45 -4.63 -8.55
CA SER A 104 -11.32 -5.91 -7.85
C SER A 104 -10.02 -5.96 -7.02
N THR A 105 -8.87 -5.62 -7.62
CA THR A 105 -7.61 -5.66 -6.88
C THR A 105 -7.46 -4.46 -5.94
N ASN A 106 -7.71 -3.24 -6.44
CA ASN A 106 -7.35 -2.01 -5.72
C ASN A 106 -8.37 -1.64 -4.64
N LEU A 107 -9.67 -1.93 -4.84
CA LEU A 107 -10.74 -1.57 -3.89
C LEU A 107 -11.28 -2.77 -3.13
N GLU A 108 -11.75 -3.84 -3.81
CA GLU A 108 -12.28 -5.01 -3.11
C GLU A 108 -11.19 -5.68 -2.28
N GLY A 109 -9.97 -5.83 -2.83
CA GLY A 109 -8.83 -6.34 -2.10
C GLY A 109 -8.50 -5.52 -0.85
N TYR A 110 -8.51 -4.19 -0.96
CA TYR A 110 -8.36 -3.28 0.18
C TYR A 110 -9.45 -3.51 1.22
N ILE A 111 -10.72 -3.57 0.80
CA ILE A 111 -11.85 -3.74 1.71
C ILE A 111 -11.74 -5.07 2.45
N HIS A 112 -11.49 -6.17 1.75
CA HIS A 112 -11.43 -7.51 2.34
C HIS A 112 -10.39 -7.62 3.46
N ILE A 113 -9.17 -7.15 3.20
CA ILE A 113 -8.09 -7.26 4.20
C ILE A 113 -8.26 -6.23 5.32
N THR A 114 -8.67 -5.00 5.00
CA THR A 114 -8.82 -3.92 5.98
C THR A 114 -9.91 -4.25 6.99
N GLN A 115 -11.10 -4.70 6.54
CA GLN A 115 -12.18 -5.09 7.45
C GLN A 115 -11.75 -6.18 8.44
N ARG A 116 -10.98 -7.17 7.99
CA ARG A 116 -10.51 -8.27 8.85
C ARG A 116 -9.43 -7.80 9.82
N ALA A 117 -8.46 -7.01 9.35
CA ALA A 117 -7.42 -6.46 10.20
C ALA A 117 -7.99 -5.52 11.26
N VAL A 118 -8.93 -4.64 10.90
CA VAL A 118 -9.58 -3.72 11.84
C VAL A 118 -10.40 -4.49 12.88
N ARG A 119 -11.16 -5.52 12.50
CA ARG A 119 -11.87 -6.38 13.48
C ARG A 119 -10.89 -7.00 14.49
N GLN A 120 -9.74 -7.45 14.03
CA GLN A 120 -8.70 -8.00 14.92
C GLN A 120 -8.11 -6.90 15.82
N MET A 121 -7.80 -5.71 15.29
CA MET A 121 -7.30 -4.57 16.09
C MET A 121 -8.32 -4.15 17.15
N LEU A 122 -9.61 -4.12 16.83
CA LEU A 122 -10.69 -3.85 17.79
C LEU A 122 -10.75 -4.92 18.90
N ALA A 123 -10.63 -6.20 18.55
CA ALA A 123 -10.61 -7.29 19.52
C ALA A 123 -9.38 -7.22 20.46
N GLN A 124 -8.23 -6.79 19.96
CA GLN A 124 -7.00 -6.60 20.72
C GLN A 124 -7.05 -5.40 21.67
N LYS A 125 -7.84 -4.37 21.36
CA LYS A 125 -7.97 -3.11 22.15
C LYS A 125 -6.63 -2.35 22.30
N SER A 126 -5.68 -2.61 21.43
CA SER A 126 -4.33 -1.98 21.44
C SER A 126 -4.18 -0.81 20.47
N GLY A 127 -5.25 -0.48 19.74
CA GLY A 127 -5.18 0.41 18.60
C GLY A 127 -4.53 -0.27 17.38
N GLY A 128 -4.08 0.52 16.43
CA GLY A 128 -3.42 0.00 15.23
C GLY A 128 -3.12 1.09 14.19
N SER A 129 -2.51 0.68 13.09
CA SER A 129 -2.22 1.57 11.96
C SER A 129 -2.55 0.90 10.63
N VAL A 130 -3.23 1.61 9.75
CA VAL A 130 -3.48 1.19 8.36
C VAL A 130 -2.86 2.23 7.44
N VAL A 131 -1.98 1.81 6.54
CA VAL A 131 -1.34 2.69 5.55
C VAL A 131 -1.65 2.18 4.15
N ALA A 132 -2.23 3.02 3.31
CA ALA A 132 -2.53 2.72 1.91
C ALA A 132 -1.47 3.33 0.98
N ILE A 133 -1.16 2.64 -0.14
CA ILE A 133 -0.36 3.21 -1.22
C ILE A 133 -1.32 3.72 -2.32
N THR A 134 -1.36 5.04 -2.48
CA THR A 134 -2.20 5.74 -3.45
C THR A 134 -1.39 6.23 -4.66
N SER A 135 -1.53 7.46 -5.07
CA SER A 135 -0.75 8.10 -6.15
C SER A 135 -0.91 9.62 -6.09
N SER A 136 0.17 10.37 -6.29
CA SER A 136 0.14 11.82 -6.42
C SER A 136 -0.72 12.32 -7.59
N LEU A 137 -0.94 11.49 -8.61
CA LEU A 137 -1.82 11.78 -9.75
C LEU A 137 -3.30 11.90 -9.39
N VAL A 138 -3.71 11.50 -8.18
CA VAL A 138 -5.09 11.71 -7.70
C VAL A 138 -5.37 13.19 -7.50
N GLU A 139 -4.45 13.91 -6.89
CA GLU A 139 -4.61 15.34 -6.62
C GLU A 139 -4.16 16.21 -7.80
N ASN A 140 -3.11 15.82 -8.50
CA ASN A 140 -2.55 16.60 -9.59
C ASN A 140 -2.31 15.76 -10.86
N PRO A 141 -3.33 15.60 -11.72
CA PRO A 141 -3.20 14.92 -13.00
C PRO A 141 -2.19 15.61 -13.91
N ILE A 142 -1.36 14.83 -14.60
CA ILE A 142 -0.37 15.33 -15.55
C ILE A 142 -0.92 15.23 -16.96
N GLY A 143 -0.86 16.34 -17.72
CA GLY A 143 -1.28 16.37 -19.12
C GLY A 143 -0.52 15.33 -19.96
N GLY A 144 -1.23 14.58 -20.80
CA GLY A 144 -0.65 13.51 -21.62
C GLY A 144 -0.52 12.15 -20.93
N LEU A 145 -0.86 12.02 -19.64
CA LEU A 145 -0.94 10.73 -18.95
C LEU A 145 -2.39 10.25 -18.81
N PRO A 146 -2.86 9.32 -19.64
CA PRO A 146 -4.25 8.87 -19.66
C PRO A 146 -4.49 7.80 -18.59
N VAL A 147 -4.73 8.20 -17.34
CA VAL A 147 -4.82 7.32 -16.16
C VAL A 147 -6.15 7.47 -15.39
N SER A 148 -7.21 7.93 -16.04
CA SER A 148 -8.48 8.24 -15.38
C SER A 148 -9.05 7.07 -14.56
N LEU A 149 -9.12 5.86 -15.10
CA LEU A 149 -9.66 4.71 -14.36
C LEU A 149 -8.78 4.28 -13.15
N PRO A 150 -7.46 4.15 -13.25
CA PRO A 150 -6.63 3.96 -12.07
C PRO A 150 -6.85 5.00 -10.98
N MET A 151 -7.06 6.29 -11.36
CA MET A 151 -7.26 7.36 -10.38
C MET A 151 -8.62 7.28 -9.67
N ILE A 152 -9.65 6.71 -10.28
CA ILE A 152 -10.90 6.39 -9.56
C ILE A 152 -10.61 5.48 -8.37
N THR A 153 -9.83 4.41 -8.58
CA THR A 153 -9.53 3.46 -7.51
C THR A 153 -8.58 4.05 -6.47
N LYS A 154 -7.55 4.77 -6.89
CA LYS A 154 -6.60 5.41 -5.97
C LYS A 154 -7.22 6.56 -5.17
N GLY A 155 -8.06 7.38 -5.79
CA GLY A 155 -8.85 8.41 -5.10
C GLY A 155 -9.87 7.81 -4.13
N GLY A 156 -10.45 6.66 -4.48
CA GLY A 156 -11.29 5.89 -3.56
C GLY A 156 -10.56 5.46 -2.28
N LEU A 157 -9.29 5.04 -2.38
CA LEU A 157 -8.47 4.73 -1.22
C LEU A 157 -8.22 5.95 -0.34
N GLU A 158 -8.00 7.13 -0.91
CA GLU A 158 -7.82 8.37 -0.14
C GLU A 158 -9.10 8.78 0.58
N ALA A 159 -10.25 8.68 -0.11
CA ALA A 159 -11.54 8.94 0.51
C ALA A 159 -11.81 7.98 1.68
N MET A 160 -11.53 6.68 1.52
CA MET A 160 -11.62 5.70 2.59
C MET A 160 -10.64 5.98 3.73
N THR A 161 -9.41 6.41 3.44
CA THR A 161 -8.42 6.79 4.45
C THR A 161 -8.97 7.87 5.37
N ARG A 162 -9.51 8.97 4.82
CA ARG A 162 -10.06 10.07 5.61
C ARG A 162 -11.32 9.66 6.39
N SER A 163 -12.22 8.89 5.76
CA SER A 163 -13.45 8.42 6.40
C SER A 163 -13.16 7.48 7.57
N LEU A 164 -12.33 6.46 7.35
CA LEU A 164 -11.99 5.47 8.37
C LEU A 164 -11.11 6.06 9.50
N ALA A 165 -10.29 7.06 9.20
CA ALA A 165 -9.55 7.81 10.22
C ALA A 165 -10.48 8.49 11.23
N SER A 166 -11.60 9.06 10.75
CA SER A 166 -12.62 9.64 11.62
C SER A 166 -13.43 8.58 12.35
N GLU A 167 -13.84 7.50 11.65
CA GLU A 167 -14.68 6.44 12.18
C GLU A 167 -14.03 5.70 13.37
N TYR A 168 -12.71 5.40 13.26
CA TYR A 168 -11.99 4.58 14.26
C TYR A 168 -11.01 5.37 15.15
N SER A 169 -11.13 6.71 15.19
CA SER A 169 -10.24 7.56 15.98
C SER A 169 -10.28 7.25 17.49
N LYS A 170 -11.47 6.95 18.02
CA LYS A 170 -11.68 6.63 19.45
C LYS A 170 -11.06 5.31 19.87
N GLU A 171 -10.94 4.38 18.93
CA GLU A 171 -10.31 3.08 19.12
C GLU A 171 -8.80 3.13 18.89
N HIS A 172 -8.25 4.33 18.64
CA HIS A 172 -6.82 4.54 18.35
C HIS A 172 -6.33 3.74 17.14
N ILE A 173 -7.21 3.41 16.18
CA ILE A 173 -6.83 2.82 14.89
C ILE A 173 -6.69 3.96 13.88
N ARG A 174 -5.47 4.17 13.41
CA ARG A 174 -5.12 5.28 12.53
C ARG A 174 -5.13 4.82 11.08
N PHE A 175 -5.59 5.68 10.19
CA PHE A 175 -5.62 5.44 8.74
C PHE A 175 -4.89 6.57 8.04
N ASN A 176 -3.86 6.24 7.28
CA ASN A 176 -3.10 7.18 6.49
C ASN A 176 -2.80 6.61 5.10
N ALA A 177 -2.34 7.45 4.20
CA ALA A 177 -1.90 7.03 2.88
C ALA A 177 -0.53 7.64 2.56
N VAL A 178 0.25 6.92 1.77
CA VAL A 178 1.41 7.47 1.05
C VAL A 178 0.99 7.59 -0.41
N ALA A 179 1.19 8.76 -0.99
CA ALA A 179 0.94 9.07 -2.40
C ALA A 179 2.28 9.21 -3.15
N PRO A 180 2.80 8.12 -3.74
CA PRO A 180 4.02 8.19 -4.53
C PRO A 180 3.82 8.94 -5.84
N GLY A 181 4.89 9.60 -6.30
CA GLY A 181 5.09 9.93 -7.69
C GLY A 181 5.59 8.71 -8.48
N VAL A 182 6.51 8.95 -9.42
CA VAL A 182 7.19 7.86 -10.13
C VAL A 182 8.21 7.20 -9.20
N VAL A 183 8.15 5.86 -9.10
CA VAL A 183 9.06 5.07 -8.27
C VAL A 183 9.81 4.06 -9.13
N ASP A 184 11.13 3.92 -8.93
CA ASP A 184 11.97 2.94 -9.64
C ASP A 184 11.62 1.52 -9.19
N THR A 185 10.68 0.93 -9.89
CA THR A 185 10.14 -0.42 -9.61
C THR A 185 9.92 -1.18 -10.91
N PRO A 186 9.67 -2.50 -10.85
CA PRO A 186 9.35 -3.29 -12.04
C PRO A 186 8.18 -2.75 -12.87
N LEU A 187 7.28 -1.96 -12.29
CA LEU A 187 6.17 -1.30 -13.01
C LEU A 187 6.67 -0.36 -14.10
N HIS A 188 7.79 0.29 -13.89
CA HIS A 188 8.37 1.27 -14.80
C HIS A 188 9.60 0.77 -15.57
N LYS A 189 9.91 -0.53 -15.49
CA LYS A 189 11.13 -1.12 -16.09
C LYS A 189 11.28 -0.87 -17.59
N SER A 190 10.18 -0.79 -18.32
CA SER A 190 10.16 -0.53 -19.78
C SER A 190 10.11 0.95 -20.16
N ASN A 191 9.93 1.85 -19.19
CA ASN A 191 9.80 3.27 -19.47
C ASN A 191 11.19 3.94 -19.50
N PRO A 192 11.47 4.88 -20.43
CA PRO A 192 12.72 5.64 -20.45
C PRO A 192 12.88 6.45 -19.15
N LYS A 193 13.97 6.23 -18.41
CA LYS A 193 14.20 6.89 -17.11
C LYS A 193 14.25 8.42 -17.23
N ASP A 194 14.81 8.95 -18.32
CA ASP A 194 14.88 10.40 -18.52
C ASP A 194 13.50 11.02 -18.72
N PHE A 195 12.59 10.32 -19.41
CA PHE A 195 11.18 10.75 -19.46
C PHE A 195 10.53 10.70 -18.07
N LEU A 196 10.73 9.64 -17.31
CA LEU A 196 10.14 9.51 -15.97
C LEU A 196 10.60 10.63 -15.03
N LYS A 197 11.84 11.08 -15.12
CA LYS A 197 12.36 12.21 -14.33
C LYS A 197 11.65 13.53 -14.61
N THR A 198 11.16 13.73 -15.85
CA THR A 198 10.43 14.95 -16.22
C THR A 198 9.06 15.05 -15.58
N LEU A 199 8.58 13.98 -14.95
CA LEU A 199 7.27 13.93 -14.27
C LEU A 199 7.33 14.41 -12.80
N SER A 200 8.45 15.01 -12.38
CA SER A 200 8.62 15.57 -11.06
C SER A 200 9.43 16.87 -11.14
N PRO A 201 9.08 17.91 -10.36
CA PRO A 201 9.84 19.18 -10.31
C PRO A 201 11.30 18.98 -9.90
N MET A 202 11.59 18.02 -9.02
CA MET A 202 12.94 17.70 -8.61
C MET A 202 13.74 16.97 -9.70
N SER A 203 13.13 16.62 -10.82
CA SER A 203 13.74 15.86 -11.92
C SER A 203 14.40 14.56 -11.44
N THR A 204 13.79 13.91 -10.47
CA THR A 204 14.23 12.65 -9.87
C THR A 204 13.11 11.60 -9.91
N ILE A 205 13.50 10.35 -9.70
CA ILE A 205 12.59 9.22 -9.52
C ILE A 205 12.81 8.71 -8.09
N SER A 206 11.74 8.52 -7.33
CA SER A 206 11.85 7.97 -5.98
C SER A 206 12.31 6.52 -6.00
N THR A 207 13.01 6.09 -4.97
CA THR A 207 13.30 4.68 -4.74
C THR A 207 12.17 4.00 -3.96
N ALA A 208 12.11 2.68 -4.00
CA ALA A 208 11.14 1.92 -3.21
C ALA A 208 11.38 2.10 -1.70
N GLU A 209 12.63 2.29 -1.28
CA GLU A 209 13.07 2.49 0.09
C GLU A 209 12.61 3.87 0.64
N GLU A 210 12.59 4.91 -0.18
CA GLU A 210 12.05 6.23 0.20
C GLU A 210 10.55 6.12 0.50
N ILE A 211 9.81 5.39 -0.33
CA ILE A 211 8.38 5.13 -0.08
C ILE A 211 8.20 4.27 1.20
N ALA A 212 9.01 3.22 1.37
CA ALA A 212 8.96 2.38 2.56
C ALA A 212 9.25 3.18 3.84
N SER A 213 10.18 4.14 3.80
CA SER A 213 10.47 5.03 4.92
C SER A 213 9.28 5.90 5.31
N ALA A 214 8.54 6.43 4.33
CA ALA A 214 7.30 7.18 4.56
C ALA A 214 6.19 6.29 5.17
N VAL A 215 6.06 5.06 4.69
CA VAL A 215 5.12 4.07 5.26
C VAL A 215 5.43 3.80 6.72
N VAL A 216 6.70 3.54 7.05
CA VAL A 216 7.13 3.30 8.44
C VAL A 216 6.89 4.54 9.30
N TYR A 217 7.21 5.74 8.81
CA TYR A 217 6.94 6.98 9.51
C TYR A 217 5.46 7.12 9.90
N LEU A 218 4.54 6.90 8.97
CA LEU A 218 3.10 6.97 9.24
C LEU A 218 2.64 5.83 10.16
N ALA A 219 3.21 4.64 10.04
CA ALA A 219 2.89 3.51 10.89
C ALA A 219 3.28 3.75 12.36
N GLU A 220 4.44 4.35 12.61
CA GLU A 220 4.98 4.60 13.96
C GLU A 220 4.51 5.94 14.58
N SER A 221 4.00 6.89 13.77
CA SER A 221 3.59 8.23 14.22
C SER A 221 2.21 8.23 14.87
N ARG A 222 2.16 8.30 16.20
CA ARG A 222 0.92 8.08 16.99
C ARG A 222 -0.15 9.18 16.85
N GLN A 223 0.20 10.38 16.42
CA GLN A 223 -0.72 11.52 16.30
C GLN A 223 -1.13 11.85 14.87
N ILE A 224 -0.73 11.00 13.90
CA ILE A 224 -1.07 11.23 12.49
C ILE A 224 -2.17 10.23 12.07
N THR A 225 -3.32 10.76 11.66
CA THR A 225 -4.44 9.98 11.08
C THR A 225 -5.21 10.84 10.07
N GLY A 226 -5.69 10.25 9.00
CA GLY A 226 -6.39 10.94 7.91
C GLY A 226 -5.47 11.64 6.90
N GLU A 227 -4.14 11.47 7.03
CA GLU A 227 -3.13 12.13 6.21
C GLU A 227 -2.85 11.37 4.91
N VAL A 228 -2.58 12.12 3.85
CA VAL A 228 -2.03 11.63 2.58
C VAL A 228 -0.65 12.25 2.39
N LEU A 229 0.38 11.48 2.68
CA LEU A 229 1.78 11.93 2.60
C LEU A 229 2.33 11.73 1.19
N HIS A 230 2.63 12.83 0.51
CA HIS A 230 3.22 12.80 -0.83
C HIS A 230 4.73 12.52 -0.77
N VAL A 231 5.16 11.54 -1.58
CA VAL A 231 6.57 11.22 -1.83
C VAL A 231 6.78 11.16 -3.34
N ASP A 232 6.87 12.33 -3.97
CA ASP A 232 6.70 12.49 -5.42
C ASP A 232 7.63 13.56 -6.03
N GLY A 233 8.60 14.07 -5.26
CA GLY A 233 9.48 15.15 -5.72
C GLY A 233 8.75 16.46 -6.02
N GLY A 234 7.61 16.69 -5.37
CA GLY A 234 6.79 17.91 -5.50
C GLY A 234 5.78 17.87 -6.64
N ALA A 235 5.56 16.74 -7.30
CA ALA A 235 4.68 16.63 -8.46
C ALA A 235 3.22 17.02 -8.15
N HIS A 236 2.75 16.84 -6.91
CA HIS A 236 1.40 17.23 -6.48
C HIS A 236 1.19 18.75 -6.35
N ASN A 237 2.25 19.56 -6.34
CA ASN A 237 2.15 21.01 -6.17
C ASN A 237 1.74 21.77 -7.46
N GLY A 238 1.38 21.10 -8.53
CA GLY A 238 0.91 21.69 -9.76
C GLY A 238 1.98 21.81 -10.85
N LYS A 239 1.74 22.75 -11.78
CA LYS A 239 2.64 22.95 -12.93
C LYS A 239 3.91 23.67 -12.49
N TRP A 240 5.06 23.17 -12.91
CA TRP A 240 6.42 23.73 -12.72
C TRP A 240 7.11 23.98 -14.04
#